data_46b504eafff8479cb6a85a3fec23bb4d
#
_entry.id   46b504eafff8479cb6a85a3fec23bb4d
#
_cell.length_a   1.000
_cell.length_b   1.000
_cell.length_c   1.000
_cell.angle_alpha   90.00
_cell.angle_beta   90.00
_cell.angle_gamma   90.00
#
_symmetry.space_group_name_H-M   'P 1'
#
loop_
_entity.id
_entity.type
_entity.pdbx_description
1 polymer ?
#
loop_
_entity_poly.entity_id
_entity_poly.type
_entity_poly.pdbx_seq_one_letter_code
_entity_poly.pdbx_strand_id
1 'polypeptide(L)'
;MVTSCHTKACFDAWMNCEELLTNIHQVQRSLSRKLTKIVDECALICMSTFHALKSHSVNTNKYALLCVGICEECAELCEQLNDKDFKRCAVVCRECSDTLSQLISISPE
;
A
#
# COMPACT_ATOMS: atom_id res chain seq x y z
N MET A 1 10.83 -11.55 -11.26
CA MET A 1 9.74 -11.85 -12.19
C MET A 1 8.40 -11.48 -11.57
N VAL A 2 7.58 -10.74 -12.33
CA VAL A 2 6.27 -10.34 -11.84
C VAL A 2 5.28 -11.50 -11.98
N THR A 3 4.57 -11.79 -10.89
CA THR A 3 3.56 -12.84 -10.87
C THR A 3 2.21 -12.25 -10.45
N SER A 4 1.16 -13.05 -10.54
CA SER A 4 -0.18 -12.62 -10.10
C SER A 4 -0.20 -12.30 -8.60
N CYS A 5 0.72 -12.89 -7.84
CA CYS A 5 0.85 -12.62 -6.42
C CYS A 5 1.22 -11.17 -6.16
N HIS A 6 2.13 -10.63 -6.97
CA HIS A 6 2.55 -9.23 -6.84
C HIS A 6 1.41 -8.26 -7.18
N THR A 7 0.70 -8.53 -8.28
CA THR A 7 -0.41 -7.67 -8.67
C THR A 7 -1.55 -7.74 -7.67
N LYS A 8 -1.85 -8.93 -7.14
CA LYS A 8 -2.90 -9.09 -6.15
C LYS A 8 -2.58 -8.33 -4.87
N ALA A 9 -1.33 -8.38 -4.43
CA ALA A 9 -0.93 -7.67 -3.21
C ALA A 9 -1.15 -6.16 -3.35
N CYS A 10 -0.78 -5.59 -4.50
CA CYS A 10 -0.99 -4.18 -4.75
C CYS A 10 -2.48 -3.83 -4.83
N PHE A 11 -3.26 -4.68 -5.48
CA PHE A 11 -4.70 -4.47 -5.60
C PHE A 11 -5.37 -4.51 -4.22
N ASP A 12 -5.01 -5.50 -3.40
CA ASP A 12 -5.59 -5.64 -2.07
C ASP A 12 -5.25 -4.42 -1.18
N ALA A 13 -4.00 -3.96 -1.24
CA ALA A 13 -3.59 -2.79 -0.46
C ALA A 13 -4.32 -1.53 -0.95
N TRP A 14 -4.42 -1.35 -2.26
CA TRP A 14 -5.14 -0.23 -2.84
C TRP A 14 -6.60 -0.22 -2.39
N MET A 15 -7.29 -1.34 -2.55
CA MET A 15 -8.70 -1.43 -2.18
C MET A 15 -8.91 -1.21 -0.69
N ASN A 16 -8.02 -1.77 0.13
CA ASN A 16 -8.13 -1.62 1.57
C ASN A 16 -7.96 -0.17 2.01
N CYS A 17 -7.01 0.53 1.40
CA CYS A 17 -6.79 1.96 1.69
C CYS A 17 -7.98 2.80 1.25
N GLU A 18 -8.56 2.52 0.07
CA GLU A 18 -9.73 3.25 -0.42
C GLU A 18 -10.92 3.05 0.51
N GLU A 19 -11.14 1.81 0.94
CA GLU A 19 -12.22 1.49 1.86
C GLU A 19 -12.04 2.22 3.19
N LEU A 20 -10.83 2.23 3.70
CA LEU A 20 -10.51 2.90 4.95
C LEU A 20 -10.76 4.41 4.84
N LEU A 21 -10.36 5.03 3.72
CA LEU A 21 -10.61 6.45 3.49
C LEU A 21 -12.10 6.77 3.47
N THR A 22 -12.89 5.90 2.83
CA THR A 22 -14.33 6.08 2.79
C THR A 22 -14.92 6.04 4.19
N ASN A 23 -14.47 5.08 5.01
CA ASN A 23 -14.95 4.95 6.38
C ASN A 23 -14.57 6.14 7.24
N ILE A 24 -13.37 6.68 7.06
CA ILE A 24 -12.93 7.87 7.78
C ILE A 24 -13.87 9.03 7.49
N HIS A 25 -14.20 9.25 6.24
CA HIS A 25 -15.07 10.35 5.85
C HIS A 25 -16.50 10.18 6.37
N GLN A 26 -16.99 8.93 6.36
CA GLN A 26 -18.37 8.67 6.78
C GLN A 26 -18.59 8.84 8.27
N VAL A 27 -17.60 8.44 9.10
CA VAL A 27 -17.75 8.53 10.56
C VAL A 27 -17.21 9.84 11.12
N GLN A 28 -16.71 10.71 10.28
CA GLN A 28 -16.21 12.03 10.68
C GLN A 28 -15.24 11.95 11.86
N ARG A 29 -14.40 10.93 11.85
CA ARG A 29 -13.43 10.76 12.92
C ARG A 29 -12.39 11.86 12.88
N SER A 30 -12.06 12.37 14.05
CA SER A 30 -10.98 13.35 14.17
C SER A 30 -9.64 12.62 14.14
N LEU A 31 -9.18 12.29 12.96
CA LEU A 31 -7.88 11.65 12.77
C LEU A 31 -6.86 12.70 12.40
N SER A 32 -5.60 12.41 12.68
CA SER A 32 -4.54 13.33 12.31
C SER A 32 -4.54 13.48 10.79
N ARG A 33 -4.30 14.70 10.35
CA ARG A 33 -4.21 14.99 8.92
C ARG A 33 -3.09 14.17 8.28
N LYS A 34 -2.02 13.92 9.02
CA LYS A 34 -0.89 13.15 8.53
C LYS A 34 -1.31 11.72 8.20
N LEU A 35 -2.10 11.09 9.07
CA LEU A 35 -2.55 9.71 8.86
C LEU A 35 -3.42 9.60 7.63
N THR A 36 -4.40 10.51 7.50
CA THR A 36 -5.29 10.51 6.33
C THR A 36 -4.50 10.69 5.05
N LYS A 37 -3.52 11.59 5.06
CA LYS A 37 -2.70 11.85 3.90
C LYS A 37 -1.86 10.64 3.50
N ILE A 38 -1.28 9.95 4.48
CA ILE A 38 -0.46 8.76 4.22
C ILE A 38 -1.31 7.64 3.63
N VAL A 39 -2.52 7.42 4.16
CA VAL A 39 -3.42 6.40 3.62
C VAL A 39 -3.80 6.74 2.18
N ASP A 40 -4.07 8.00 1.91
CA ASP A 40 -4.42 8.47 0.58
C ASP A 40 -3.26 8.25 -0.41
N GLU A 41 -2.04 8.61 0.00
CA GLU A 41 -0.85 8.42 -0.84
C GLU A 41 -0.57 6.94 -1.05
N CYS A 42 -0.79 6.13 -0.03
CA CYS A 42 -0.60 4.68 -0.13
C CYS A 42 -1.55 4.09 -1.17
N ALA A 43 -2.82 4.51 -1.13
CA ALA A 43 -3.81 4.06 -2.11
C ALA A 43 -3.36 4.41 -3.53
N LEU A 44 -2.92 5.65 -3.72
CA LEU A 44 -2.52 6.15 -5.03
C LEU A 44 -1.30 5.39 -5.58
N ILE A 45 -0.30 5.18 -4.74
CA ILE A 45 0.93 4.51 -5.17
C ILE A 45 0.69 3.02 -5.40
N CYS A 46 -0.15 2.38 -4.59
CA CYS A 46 -0.52 0.98 -4.82
C CYS A 46 -1.27 0.83 -6.14
N MET A 47 -2.18 1.76 -6.45
CA MET A 47 -2.89 1.76 -7.72
C MET A 47 -1.91 1.89 -8.90
N SER A 48 -1.00 2.86 -8.81
CA SER A 48 -0.02 3.10 -9.87
C SER A 48 0.89 1.89 -10.07
N THR A 49 1.30 1.27 -8.96
CA THR A 49 2.15 0.08 -9.03
C THR A 49 1.39 -1.09 -9.64
N PHE A 50 0.12 -1.26 -9.25
CA PHE A 50 -0.73 -2.30 -9.85
C PHE A 50 -0.78 -2.14 -11.37
N HIS A 51 -1.02 -0.94 -11.85
CA HIS A 51 -1.09 -0.69 -13.29
C HIS A 51 0.26 -0.90 -13.97
N ALA A 52 1.34 -0.49 -13.33
CA ALA A 52 2.68 -0.69 -13.88
C ALA A 52 3.00 -2.18 -14.02
N LEU A 53 2.62 -2.98 -13.03
CA LEU A 53 2.83 -4.43 -13.07
C LEU A 53 2.02 -5.07 -14.17
N LYS A 54 0.76 -4.66 -14.31
CA LYS A 54 -0.14 -5.22 -15.32
C LYS A 54 0.31 -4.88 -16.74
N SER A 55 0.85 -3.70 -16.95
CA SER A 55 1.27 -3.24 -18.28
C SER A 55 2.73 -3.54 -18.61
N HIS A 56 3.44 -4.18 -17.68
CA HIS A 56 4.87 -4.47 -17.85
C HIS A 56 5.68 -3.21 -18.11
N SER A 57 5.38 -2.16 -17.36
CA SER A 57 6.03 -0.87 -17.51
C SER A 57 7.54 -0.96 -17.27
N VAL A 58 8.31 -0.16 -17.98
CA VAL A 58 9.76 -0.07 -17.75
C VAL A 58 10.06 0.56 -16.39
N ASN A 59 9.07 1.22 -15.79
CA ASN A 59 9.22 1.87 -14.50
C ASN A 59 8.73 0.99 -13.33
N THR A 60 8.48 -0.29 -13.58
CA THR A 60 7.93 -1.21 -12.57
C THR A 60 8.77 -1.22 -11.28
N ASN A 61 10.09 -1.30 -11.40
CA ASN A 61 10.95 -1.34 -10.21
C ASN A 61 10.87 -0.04 -9.42
N LYS A 62 10.78 1.08 -10.11
CA LYS A 62 10.65 2.38 -9.47
C LYS A 62 9.35 2.46 -8.67
N TYR A 63 8.23 2.05 -9.27
CA TYR A 63 6.95 2.04 -8.59
C TYR A 63 6.94 1.05 -7.42
N ALA A 64 7.54 -0.12 -7.61
CA ALA A 64 7.60 -1.12 -6.55
C ALA A 64 8.38 -0.59 -5.33
N LEU A 65 9.48 0.10 -5.59
CA LEU A 65 10.29 0.67 -4.51
C LEU A 65 9.50 1.72 -3.73
N LEU A 66 8.81 2.61 -4.44
CA LEU A 66 7.96 3.61 -3.79
C LEU A 66 6.83 2.94 -3.01
N CYS A 67 6.24 1.89 -3.58
CA CYS A 67 5.13 1.19 -2.95
C CYS A 67 5.57 0.53 -1.65
N VAL A 68 6.73 -0.11 -1.64
CA VAL A 68 7.27 -0.72 -0.42
C VAL A 68 7.42 0.33 0.67
N GLY A 69 8.01 1.47 0.35
CA GLY A 69 8.23 2.53 1.32
C GLY A 69 6.94 3.08 1.91
N ILE A 70 5.98 3.40 1.04
CA ILE A 70 4.72 4.00 1.51
C ILE A 70 3.87 2.98 2.27
N CYS A 71 3.88 1.71 1.84
CA CYS A 71 3.14 0.67 2.55
C CYS A 71 3.68 0.45 3.96
N GLU A 72 5.00 0.48 4.12
CA GLU A 72 5.60 0.33 5.45
C GLU A 72 5.26 1.51 6.34
N GLU A 73 5.33 2.72 5.81
CA GLU A 73 4.99 3.91 6.56
C GLU A 73 3.51 3.92 6.96
N CYS A 74 2.64 3.57 6.02
CA CYS A 74 1.21 3.49 6.27
C CYS A 74 0.90 2.45 7.34
N ALA A 75 1.52 1.27 7.23
CA ALA A 75 1.30 0.19 8.20
C ALA A 75 1.75 0.61 9.59
N GLU A 76 2.90 1.26 9.69
CA GLU A 76 3.44 1.70 10.99
C GLU A 76 2.49 2.66 11.70
N LEU A 77 1.95 3.62 10.96
CA LEU A 77 1.01 4.59 11.53
C LEU A 77 -0.32 3.93 11.89
N CYS A 78 -0.82 3.05 11.03
CA CYS A 78 -2.09 2.38 11.27
C CYS A 78 -2.02 1.42 12.46
N GLU A 79 -0.86 0.80 12.68
CA GLU A 79 -0.68 -0.12 13.81
C GLU A 79 -0.79 0.56 15.15
N GLN A 80 -0.55 1.87 15.19
CA GLN A 80 -0.59 2.62 16.44
C GLN A 80 -2.00 2.89 16.92
N LEU A 81 -2.99 2.69 16.05
CA LEU A 81 -4.38 2.94 16.40
C LEU A 81 -5.04 1.67 16.92
N ASN A 82 -5.83 1.83 17.98
CA ASN A 82 -6.58 0.71 18.55
C ASN A 82 -7.93 0.58 17.85
N ASP A 83 -7.87 0.21 16.57
CA ASP A 83 -9.04 0.14 15.70
C ASP A 83 -8.82 -1.00 14.72
N LYS A 84 -9.81 -1.89 14.59
CA LYS A 84 -9.62 -3.10 13.81
C LYS A 84 -9.49 -2.83 12.31
N ASP A 85 -10.14 -1.79 11.80
CA ASP A 85 -10.04 -1.45 10.38
C ASP A 85 -8.65 -0.93 10.03
N PHE A 86 -8.08 -0.11 10.92
CA PHE A 86 -6.72 0.38 10.74
C PHE A 86 -5.71 -0.75 10.90
N LYS A 87 -5.93 -1.66 11.85
CA LYS A 87 -5.03 -2.81 12.03
C LYS A 87 -5.07 -3.73 10.84
N ARG A 88 -6.24 -3.92 10.24
CA ARG A 88 -6.38 -4.72 9.03
C ARG A 88 -5.63 -4.08 7.87
N CYS A 89 -5.76 -2.76 7.72
CA CYS A 89 -5.03 -2.03 6.69
C CYS A 89 -3.53 -2.22 6.87
N ALA A 90 -3.06 -2.16 8.11
CA ALA A 90 -1.64 -2.37 8.40
C ALA A 90 -1.17 -3.76 7.96
N VAL A 91 -1.96 -4.79 8.23
CA VAL A 91 -1.61 -6.15 7.83
C VAL A 91 -1.50 -6.25 6.30
N VAL A 92 -2.49 -5.72 5.59
CA VAL A 92 -2.51 -5.79 4.13
C VAL A 92 -1.35 -5.01 3.52
N CYS A 93 -1.04 -3.84 4.09
CA CYS A 93 0.09 -3.04 3.61
C CYS A 93 1.41 -3.73 3.87
N ARG A 94 1.58 -4.39 5.03
CA ARG A 94 2.79 -5.15 5.33
C ARG A 94 2.96 -6.30 4.35
N GLU A 95 1.88 -7.01 4.03
CA GLU A 95 1.93 -8.09 3.07
C GLU A 95 2.32 -7.58 1.68
N CYS A 96 1.79 -6.42 1.30
CA CYS A 96 2.15 -5.81 0.02
C CYS A 96 3.65 -5.46 -0.01
N SER A 97 4.14 -4.83 1.06
CA SER A 97 5.55 -4.49 1.17
C SER A 97 6.44 -5.72 1.07
N ASP A 98 6.10 -6.76 1.82
CA ASP A 98 6.89 -8.00 1.81
C ASP A 98 6.89 -8.65 0.43
N THR A 99 5.74 -8.70 -0.22
CA THR A 99 5.61 -9.32 -1.53
C THR A 99 6.40 -8.56 -2.58
N LEU A 100 6.28 -7.24 -2.59
CA LEU A 100 6.99 -6.41 -3.58
C LEU A 100 8.49 -6.33 -3.31
N SER A 101 8.90 -6.48 -2.07
CA SER A 101 10.33 -6.47 -1.73
C SER A 101 11.06 -7.58 -2.45
N GLN A 102 10.37 -8.66 -2.78
CA GLN A 102 10.97 -9.77 -3.52
C GLN A 102 11.41 -9.34 -4.92
N LEU A 103 10.70 -8.40 -5.53
CA LEU A 103 11.07 -7.89 -6.84
C LEU A 103 12.30 -6.99 -6.78
N ILE A 104 12.44 -6.24 -5.71
CA ILE A 104 13.53 -5.28 -5.55
C ILE A 104 14.81 -5.96 -5.10
N SER A 105 14.70 -6.92 -4.21
CA SER A 105 15.87 -7.59 -3.61
C SER A 105 16.64 -8.44 -4.59
N ILE A 106 16.08 -8.73 -5.76
CA ILE A 106 16.75 -9.51 -6.79
C ILE A 106 17.72 -8.64 -7.57
N SER A 107 17.59 -7.32 -7.46
CA SER A 107 18.43 -6.39 -8.21
C SER A 107 19.89 -6.54 -7.75
N PRO A 108 20.81 -6.85 -8.64
CA PRO A 108 22.24 -6.92 -8.28
C PRO A 108 22.77 -5.53 -7.99
N GLU A 109 23.68 -5.48 -7.06
CA GLU A 109 24.31 -4.22 -6.74
C GLU A 109 25.17 -3.74 -7.86
#